data_ceb295c1f4a32da973aaca9a1430a9e5
#
_entry.id   ceb295c1f4a32da973aaca9a1430a9e5
#
_cell.length_a   1.000
_cell.length_b   1.000
_cell.length_c   1.000
_cell.angle_alpha   90.00
_cell.angle_beta   90.00
_cell.angle_gamma   90.00
#
_symmetry.space_group_name_H-M   'P 1'
#
loop_
_entity.id
_entity.type
_entity.pdbx_description
1 polymer ?
#
loop_
_entity_poly.entity_id
_entity_poly.type
_entity_poly.pdbx_seq_one_letter_code
_entity_poly.pdbx_strand_id
1 'polypeptide(L)'
;MNTLILFMLALLTVLVVGLIVAFLALSRQVGVLFERITPVGAMINDNGPAIGDPSPVFTLPSLNHGPVTLGGVQAKSTLVFFLSPTCPICKTLLPVVKNLHTAERAWLNIVLASDGDSEKQRAFIRPQQ
;
A
#
# COMPACT_ATOMS: atom_id res chain seq x y z
N MET A 1 -19.86 34.57 49.07
CA MET A 1 -19.87 33.16 48.71
C MET A 1 -20.14 32.96 47.19
N ASN A 2 -21.08 33.64 46.61
CA ASN A 2 -21.39 33.57 45.17
C ASN A 2 -20.26 34.01 44.21
N THR A 3 -19.50 35.06 44.58
CA THR A 3 -18.42 35.61 43.77
C THR A 3 -17.26 34.62 43.62
N LEU A 4 -16.95 33.88 44.66
CA LEU A 4 -15.88 32.87 44.68
C LEU A 4 -16.26 31.66 43.82
N ILE A 5 -17.52 31.24 43.88
CA ILE A 5 -18.07 30.16 43.05
C ILE A 5 -18.07 30.58 41.57
N LEU A 6 -18.48 31.79 41.23
CA LEU A 6 -18.42 32.29 39.86
C LEU A 6 -17.03 32.35 39.29
N PHE A 7 -16.07 32.82 40.13
CA PHE A 7 -14.67 32.83 39.72
C PHE A 7 -14.10 31.42 39.48
N MET A 8 -14.39 30.45 40.36
CA MET A 8 -14.00 29.06 40.18
C MET A 8 -14.64 28.44 38.92
N LEU A 9 -15.90 28.74 38.66
CA LEU A 9 -16.60 28.26 37.47
C LEU A 9 -15.98 28.82 36.18
N ALA A 10 -15.67 30.11 36.16
CA ALA A 10 -15.02 30.79 35.04
C ALA A 10 -13.61 30.18 34.79
N LEU A 11 -12.84 29.98 35.85
CA LEU A 11 -11.50 29.35 35.75
C LEU A 11 -11.61 27.92 35.18
N LEU A 12 -12.56 27.13 35.68
CA LEU A 12 -12.78 25.76 35.20
C LEU A 12 -13.18 25.76 33.72
N THR A 13 -14.05 26.69 33.31
CA THR A 13 -14.47 26.80 31.91
C THR A 13 -13.30 27.13 30.98
N VAL A 14 -12.44 28.07 31.37
CA VAL A 14 -11.24 28.42 30.60
C VAL A 14 -10.29 27.23 30.49
N LEU A 15 -10.12 26.48 31.58
CA LEU A 15 -9.26 25.28 31.58
C LEU A 15 -9.81 24.19 30.67
N VAL A 16 -11.12 23.93 30.71
CA VAL A 16 -11.76 22.92 29.84
C VAL A 16 -11.67 23.31 28.37
N VAL A 17 -11.93 24.58 28.03
CA VAL A 17 -11.78 25.09 26.67
C VAL A 17 -10.33 24.96 26.18
N GLY A 18 -9.34 25.29 27.03
CA GLY A 18 -7.93 25.11 26.72
C GLY A 18 -7.56 23.64 26.42
N LEU A 19 -8.09 22.71 27.23
CA LEU A 19 -7.88 21.26 27.01
C LEU A 19 -8.51 20.79 25.70
N ILE A 20 -9.71 21.25 25.36
CA ILE A 20 -10.37 20.89 24.10
C ILE A 20 -9.54 21.37 22.91
N VAL A 21 -9.06 22.63 22.96
CA VAL A 21 -8.21 23.16 21.88
C VAL A 21 -6.91 22.38 21.74
N ALA A 22 -6.25 22.07 22.86
CA ALA A 22 -5.04 21.26 22.85
C ALA A 22 -5.28 19.85 22.29
N PHE A 23 -6.38 19.22 22.67
CA PHE A 23 -6.77 17.90 22.16
C PHE A 23 -7.02 17.91 20.64
N LEU A 24 -7.75 18.92 20.13
CA LEU A 24 -7.99 19.06 18.71
C LEU A 24 -6.69 19.33 17.92
N ALA A 25 -5.79 20.14 18.47
CA ALA A 25 -4.48 20.37 17.87
C ALA A 25 -3.65 19.08 17.77
N LEU A 26 -3.63 18.29 18.86
CA LEU A 26 -2.93 17.00 18.90
C LEU A 26 -3.55 16.00 17.90
N SER A 27 -4.86 15.89 17.87
CA SER A 27 -5.59 15.00 16.94
C SER A 27 -5.27 15.34 15.49
N ARG A 28 -5.16 16.63 15.16
CA ARG A 28 -4.77 17.08 13.83
C ARG A 28 -3.32 16.69 13.48
N GLN A 29 -2.39 16.78 14.43
CA GLN A 29 -1.01 16.37 14.23
C GLN A 29 -0.90 14.85 14.03
N VAL A 30 -1.65 14.06 14.79
CA VAL A 30 -1.71 12.60 14.62
C VAL A 30 -2.29 12.24 13.24
N GLY A 31 -3.33 12.93 12.78
CA GLY A 31 -3.89 12.72 11.45
C GLY A 31 -2.87 12.95 10.32
N VAL A 32 -2.11 14.05 10.39
CA VAL A 32 -1.03 14.35 9.43
C VAL A 32 0.10 13.32 9.51
N LEU A 33 0.40 12.80 10.71
CA LEU A 33 1.40 11.76 10.89
C LEU A 33 0.94 10.43 10.27
N PHE A 34 -0.34 10.06 10.44
CA PHE A 34 -0.93 8.88 9.81
C PHE A 34 -0.93 8.96 8.27
N GLU A 35 -1.12 10.14 7.71
CA GLU A 35 -1.06 10.37 6.26
C GLU A 35 0.38 10.28 5.73
N ARG A 36 1.38 10.58 6.56
CA ARG A 36 2.81 10.47 6.24
C ARG A 36 3.40 9.08 6.51
N ILE A 37 2.80 8.29 7.39
CA ILE A 37 3.14 6.88 7.54
C ILE A 37 2.45 6.17 6.37
N THR A 38 3.09 6.20 5.22
CA THR A 38 2.82 5.26 4.14
C THR A 38 2.72 3.87 4.77
N PRO A 39 1.66 3.09 4.54
CA PRO A 39 1.64 1.70 4.98
C PRO A 39 2.98 1.11 4.56
N VAL A 40 3.71 0.57 5.51
CA VAL A 40 5.06 0.05 5.28
C VAL A 40 4.95 -0.99 4.18
N GLY A 41 4.99 -0.48 2.95
CA GLY A 41 5.21 -1.28 1.77
C GLY A 41 6.60 -1.90 1.92
N ALA A 42 6.85 -2.95 1.19
CA ALA A 42 8.05 -3.75 1.24
C ALA A 42 9.27 -3.01 1.79
N MET A 43 9.84 -3.53 2.86
CA MET A 43 11.13 -3.04 3.37
C MET A 43 12.10 -3.00 2.19
N ILE A 44 12.70 -1.84 1.93
CA ILE A 44 13.80 -1.72 0.98
C ILE A 44 14.98 -2.46 1.62
N ASN A 45 15.16 -3.70 1.22
CA ASN A 45 16.36 -4.45 1.51
C ASN A 45 17.35 -4.20 0.37
N ASP A 46 18.44 -3.50 0.66
CA ASP A 46 19.53 -3.25 -0.31
C ASP A 46 20.29 -4.52 -0.72
N ASN A 47 19.79 -5.70 -0.39
CA ASN A 47 20.36 -7.00 -0.71
C ASN A 47 19.84 -7.59 -2.04
N GLY A 48 19.17 -6.78 -2.87
CA GLY A 48 18.74 -7.19 -4.20
C GLY A 48 19.87 -7.14 -5.23
N PRO A 49 19.69 -7.76 -6.41
CA PRO A 49 20.64 -7.65 -7.52
C PRO A 49 20.77 -6.18 -7.94
N ALA A 50 22.00 -5.78 -8.26
CA ALA A 50 22.27 -4.43 -8.76
C ALA A 50 21.69 -4.25 -10.18
N ILE A 51 21.51 -2.98 -10.56
CA ILE A 51 21.05 -2.67 -11.92
C ILE A 51 22.11 -3.16 -12.93
N GLY A 52 21.67 -4.02 -13.87
CA GLY A 52 22.55 -4.65 -14.86
C GLY A 52 23.01 -6.05 -14.49
N ASP A 53 22.80 -6.50 -13.28
CA ASP A 53 23.09 -7.89 -12.90
C ASP A 53 22.17 -8.88 -13.63
N PRO A 54 22.66 -10.09 -13.96
CA PRO A 54 21.81 -11.11 -14.54
C PRO A 54 20.71 -11.51 -13.56
N SER A 55 19.46 -11.41 -13.99
CA SER A 55 18.31 -11.79 -13.15
C SER A 55 18.31 -13.30 -12.91
N PRO A 56 18.21 -13.75 -11.65
CA PRO A 56 18.07 -15.17 -11.35
C PRO A 56 16.77 -15.72 -11.96
N VAL A 57 16.80 -16.98 -12.37
CA VAL A 57 15.65 -17.64 -13.00
C VAL A 57 14.82 -18.35 -11.94
N PHE A 58 13.53 -18.03 -11.88
CA PHE A 58 12.56 -18.67 -10.99
C PHE A 58 11.39 -19.21 -11.78
N THR A 59 10.96 -20.41 -11.46
CA THR A 59 9.70 -20.98 -11.97
C THR A 59 8.72 -21.11 -10.83
N LEU A 60 7.61 -20.40 -10.91
CA LEU A 60 6.61 -20.29 -9.86
C LEU A 60 5.25 -20.78 -10.36
N PRO A 61 4.44 -21.40 -9.49
CA PRO A 61 3.07 -21.79 -9.84
C PRO A 61 2.21 -20.52 -10.03
N SER A 62 1.42 -20.49 -11.10
CA SER A 62 0.46 -19.42 -11.34
C SER A 62 -0.94 -19.85 -10.92
N LEU A 63 -1.76 -18.89 -10.51
CA LEU A 63 -3.16 -19.11 -10.14
C LEU A 63 -4.09 -19.31 -11.36
N ASN A 64 -3.72 -18.74 -12.51
CA ASN A 64 -4.59 -18.66 -13.68
C ASN A 64 -4.11 -19.54 -14.85
N HIS A 65 -2.81 -19.78 -14.93
CA HIS A 65 -2.17 -20.49 -16.04
C HIS A 65 -1.15 -21.48 -15.49
N GLY A 66 -0.50 -22.23 -16.35
CA GLY A 66 0.61 -23.09 -16.00
C GLY A 66 1.78 -22.31 -15.33
N PRO A 67 2.87 -23.01 -14.95
CA PRO A 67 3.99 -22.38 -14.26
C PRO A 67 4.55 -21.21 -15.06
N VAL A 68 4.87 -20.12 -14.36
CA VAL A 68 5.43 -18.89 -14.93
C VAL A 68 6.90 -18.82 -14.58
N THR A 69 7.75 -18.65 -15.58
CA THR A 69 9.19 -18.44 -15.40
C THR A 69 9.52 -16.97 -15.42
N LEU A 70 10.18 -16.50 -14.40
CA LEU A 70 10.68 -15.14 -14.23
C LEU A 70 12.21 -15.13 -14.30
N GLY A 71 12.75 -14.04 -14.80
CA GLY A 71 14.20 -13.86 -14.92
C GLY A 71 14.80 -14.50 -16.17
N GLY A 72 16.13 -14.43 -16.27
CA GLY A 72 16.87 -14.83 -17.47
C GLY A 72 16.61 -13.91 -18.69
N VAL A 73 17.12 -14.33 -19.82
CA VAL A 73 16.91 -13.61 -21.09
C VAL A 73 15.60 -14.04 -21.71
N GLN A 74 14.65 -13.12 -21.82
CA GLN A 74 13.34 -13.35 -22.41
C GLN A 74 13.13 -12.45 -23.62
N ALA A 75 12.20 -12.85 -24.52
CA ALA A 75 11.88 -12.07 -25.72
C ALA A 75 11.18 -10.73 -25.42
N LYS A 76 10.56 -10.61 -24.25
CA LYS A 76 9.89 -9.40 -23.78
C LYS A 76 10.39 -9.01 -22.40
N SER A 77 10.37 -7.73 -22.11
CA SER A 77 10.60 -7.25 -20.74
C SER A 77 9.49 -7.72 -19.81
N THR A 78 9.82 -8.03 -18.59
CA THR A 78 8.83 -8.48 -17.59
C THR A 78 8.75 -7.48 -16.44
N LEU A 79 7.56 -6.90 -16.25
CA LEU A 79 7.23 -6.10 -15.07
C LEU A 79 6.59 -7.00 -14.02
N VAL A 80 7.22 -7.12 -12.87
CA VAL A 80 6.63 -7.83 -11.73
C VAL A 80 5.98 -6.81 -10.80
N PHE A 81 4.66 -6.87 -10.67
CA PHE A 81 3.89 -5.99 -9.79
C PHE A 81 3.48 -6.76 -8.53
N PHE A 82 4.08 -6.38 -7.41
CA PHE A 82 3.74 -6.96 -6.11
C PHE A 82 2.48 -6.33 -5.57
N LEU A 83 1.50 -7.16 -5.21
CA LEU A 83 0.22 -6.70 -4.69
C LEU A 83 -0.23 -7.52 -3.47
N SER A 84 -1.09 -6.90 -2.66
CA SER A 84 -1.79 -7.59 -1.58
C SER A 84 -3.30 -7.31 -1.67
N PRO A 85 -4.17 -8.31 -1.43
CA PRO A 85 -5.63 -8.12 -1.42
C PRO A 85 -6.12 -7.11 -0.39
N THR A 86 -5.34 -6.90 0.66
CA THR A 86 -5.65 -5.97 1.75
C THR A 86 -5.12 -4.55 1.51
N CYS A 87 -4.30 -4.36 0.47
CA CYS A 87 -3.69 -3.07 0.15
C CYS A 87 -4.65 -2.18 -0.66
N PRO A 88 -5.15 -1.05 -0.12
CA PRO A 88 -6.06 -0.17 -0.84
C PRO A 88 -5.41 0.49 -2.06
N ILE A 89 -4.11 0.82 -1.98
CA ILE A 89 -3.34 1.43 -3.07
C ILE A 89 -3.23 0.44 -4.24
N CYS A 90 -3.01 -0.84 -3.96
CA CYS A 90 -2.94 -1.86 -5.00
C CYS A 90 -4.24 -1.94 -5.82
N LYS A 91 -5.40 -1.82 -5.14
CA LYS A 91 -6.72 -1.81 -5.81
C LYS A 91 -6.87 -0.62 -6.75
N THR A 92 -6.38 0.54 -6.34
CA THR A 92 -6.43 1.77 -7.16
C THR A 92 -5.49 1.69 -8.36
N LEU A 93 -4.34 1.01 -8.24
CA LEU A 93 -3.35 0.89 -9.31
C LEU A 93 -3.67 -0.22 -10.32
N LEU A 94 -4.46 -1.23 -9.96
CA LEU A 94 -4.79 -2.34 -10.86
C LEU A 94 -5.37 -1.91 -12.22
N PRO A 95 -6.31 -0.96 -12.32
CA PRO A 95 -6.81 -0.48 -13.61
C PRO A 95 -5.70 0.14 -14.46
N VAL A 96 -4.76 0.86 -13.85
CA VAL A 96 -3.62 1.47 -14.55
C VAL A 96 -2.69 0.39 -15.09
N VAL A 97 -2.40 -0.64 -14.28
CA VAL A 97 -1.57 -1.79 -14.69
C VAL A 97 -2.24 -2.56 -15.82
N LYS A 98 -3.57 -2.73 -15.79
CA LYS A 98 -4.34 -3.38 -16.86
C LYS A 98 -4.27 -2.57 -18.17
N ASN A 99 -4.43 -1.26 -18.11
CA ASN A 99 -4.30 -0.38 -19.27
C ASN A 99 -2.88 -0.44 -19.86
N LEU A 100 -1.86 -0.41 -19.00
CA LEU A 100 -0.47 -0.54 -19.40
C LEU A 100 -0.23 -1.88 -20.13
N HIS A 101 -0.74 -3.00 -19.58
CA HIS A 101 -0.62 -4.31 -20.22
C HIS A 101 -1.25 -4.32 -21.62
N THR A 102 -2.41 -3.68 -21.77
CA THR A 102 -3.09 -3.63 -23.06
C THR A 102 -2.34 -2.78 -24.07
N ALA A 103 -1.80 -1.63 -23.64
CA ALA A 103 -1.07 -0.70 -24.49
C ALA A 103 0.29 -1.27 -24.93
N GLU A 104 1.01 -1.91 -24.03
CA GLU A 104 2.43 -2.27 -24.20
C GLU A 104 2.66 -3.78 -24.41
N ARG A 105 1.61 -4.55 -24.68
CA ARG A 105 1.66 -6.02 -24.83
C ARG A 105 2.63 -6.52 -25.88
N ALA A 106 3.07 -5.65 -26.80
CA ALA A 106 4.00 -6.02 -27.88
C ALA A 106 5.40 -6.37 -27.33
N TRP A 107 5.86 -5.65 -26.31
CA TRP A 107 7.20 -5.79 -25.75
C TRP A 107 7.24 -6.01 -24.24
N LEU A 108 6.11 -5.85 -23.53
CA LEU A 108 6.01 -5.95 -22.09
C LEU A 108 5.09 -7.08 -21.66
N ASN A 109 5.57 -7.94 -20.78
CA ASN A 109 4.79 -8.87 -19.99
C ASN A 109 4.57 -8.32 -18.59
N ILE A 110 3.35 -8.45 -18.04
CA ILE A 110 3.08 -8.07 -16.66
C ILE A 110 2.72 -9.32 -15.86
N VAL A 111 3.43 -9.52 -14.77
CA VAL A 111 3.21 -10.60 -13.81
C VAL A 111 2.79 -10.00 -12.48
N LEU A 112 1.62 -10.40 -11.99
CA LEU A 112 1.13 -10.01 -10.67
C LEU A 112 1.65 -11.01 -9.65
N ALA A 113 2.49 -10.57 -8.74
CA ALA A 113 3.03 -11.37 -7.65
C ALA A 113 2.33 -11.02 -6.34
N SER A 114 1.94 -12.02 -5.57
CA SER A 114 1.29 -11.82 -4.29
C SER A 114 1.68 -12.94 -3.34
N ASP A 115 1.73 -12.60 -2.06
CA ASP A 115 1.92 -13.54 -0.96
C ASP A 115 0.58 -13.93 -0.32
N GLY A 116 0.55 -15.05 0.38
CA GLY A 116 -0.57 -15.49 1.17
C GLY A 116 -1.47 -16.55 0.51
N ASP A 117 -2.68 -16.65 1.03
CA ASP A 117 -3.63 -17.70 0.70
C ASP A 117 -4.15 -17.59 -0.75
N SER A 118 -3.98 -18.68 -1.51
CA SER A 118 -4.39 -18.77 -2.92
C SER A 118 -5.90 -18.58 -3.13
N GLU A 119 -6.75 -18.93 -2.18
CA GLU A 119 -8.20 -18.73 -2.29
C GLU A 119 -8.57 -17.25 -2.18
N LYS A 120 -7.96 -16.54 -1.24
CA LYS A 120 -8.15 -15.08 -1.09
C LYS A 120 -7.67 -14.34 -2.34
N GLN A 121 -6.57 -14.80 -2.92
CA GLN A 121 -6.02 -14.23 -4.15
C GLN A 121 -6.96 -14.44 -5.34
N ARG A 122 -7.48 -15.65 -5.51
CA ARG A 122 -8.46 -15.97 -6.57
C ARG A 122 -9.75 -15.14 -6.43
N ALA A 123 -10.26 -14.99 -5.20
CA ALA A 123 -11.41 -14.16 -4.92
C ALA A 123 -11.16 -12.67 -5.27
N PHE A 124 -9.95 -12.19 -5.03
CA PHE A 124 -9.54 -10.83 -5.37
C PHE A 124 -9.43 -10.58 -6.88
N ILE A 125 -8.92 -11.57 -7.65
CA ILE A 125 -8.68 -11.42 -9.08
C ILE A 125 -9.97 -11.59 -9.90
N ARG A 126 -10.93 -12.44 -9.48
CA ARG A 126 -12.18 -12.71 -10.21
C ARG A 126 -12.93 -11.47 -10.72
N PRO A 127 -13.16 -10.42 -9.94
CA PRO A 127 -13.88 -9.23 -10.41
C PRO A 127 -13.05 -8.32 -11.32
N GLN A 128 -11.77 -8.65 -11.54
CA GLN A 128 -10.82 -7.84 -12.30
C GLN A 128 -10.53 -8.41 -13.71
N GLN A 129 -11.00 -9.61 -13.99
CA GLN A 129 -10.97 -10.23 -15.33
C GLN A 129 -12.11 -9.71 -16.17
#